data_17fb360a06ad7b2a65ddb2026047aeac
#
_entry.id   17fb360a06ad7b2a65ddb2026047aeac
#
_cell.length_a   1.000
_cell.length_b   1.000
_cell.length_c   1.000
_cell.angle_alpha   90.00
_cell.angle_beta   90.00
_cell.angle_gamma   90.00
#
_symmetry.space_group_name_H-M   'P 1'
#
loop_
_entity.id
_entity.type
_entity.pdbx_description
1 polymer ?
#
loop_
_entity_poly.entity_id
_entity_poly.type
_entity_poly.pdbx_seq_one_letter_code
_entity_poly.pdbx_strand_id
1 'polypeptide(L)'
;VPIFTDKALEEAVRKQVFAKRDNKEPIVAADVETVAIIEGRSLGIKDLSGLEHCKQLASLTLPKNAITNINAIKGLERLQFVDLSDNQVTDVSVLGTLKSLQYVELTNNKVQDISALANATTLNSLYLTNNQIKDAGAVFKLPKLWTLYLEGNQVTNITGIGQLKWLSMLSLKGNQVADIAPLEPLTELQFLFLDGNKVADLSPLHRMAKKDFDGPKEWAPYCQIYLEGNPLTDASKAQVEELKKLGARITP
;
A
#
# COMPACT_ATOMS: atom_id res chain seq x y z
N VAL A 1 -35.13 11.42 1.52
CA VAL A 1 -34.47 11.62 2.81
C VAL A 1 -32.98 11.88 2.50
N PRO A 2 -32.35 12.91 3.09
CA PRO A 2 -30.90 13.14 2.96
C PRO A 2 -30.12 11.89 3.38
N ILE A 3 -29.05 11.57 2.68
CA ILE A 3 -28.27 10.34 2.94
C ILE A 3 -26.93 10.63 3.64
N PHE A 4 -26.44 11.86 3.58
CA PHE A 4 -25.16 12.23 4.21
C PHE A 4 -25.40 12.96 5.54
N THR A 5 -24.77 12.48 6.59
CA THR A 5 -24.72 13.14 7.91
C THR A 5 -23.56 14.12 8.00
N ASP A 6 -22.44 13.80 7.37
CA ASP A 6 -21.25 14.66 7.29
C ASP A 6 -21.39 15.67 6.14
N LYS A 7 -21.48 16.95 6.52
CA LYS A 7 -21.68 18.02 5.53
C LYS A 7 -20.48 18.23 4.62
N ALA A 8 -19.27 17.98 5.11
CA ALA A 8 -18.07 18.09 4.28
C ALA A 8 -18.04 16.96 3.22
N LEU A 9 -18.47 15.75 3.58
CA LEU A 9 -18.64 14.67 2.63
C LEU A 9 -19.76 14.99 1.63
N GLU A 10 -20.90 15.47 2.10
CA GLU A 10 -22.02 15.88 1.23
C GLU A 10 -21.56 16.88 0.18
N GLU A 11 -20.79 17.91 0.57
CA GLU A 11 -20.25 18.91 -0.36
C GLU A 11 -19.26 18.33 -1.37
N ALA A 12 -18.44 17.37 -0.96
CA ALA A 12 -17.54 16.67 -1.88
C ALA A 12 -18.32 15.86 -2.94
N VAL A 13 -19.37 15.16 -2.51
CA VAL A 13 -20.26 14.39 -3.39
C VAL A 13 -21.09 15.29 -4.29
N ARG A 14 -21.60 16.39 -3.75
CA ARG A 14 -22.42 17.38 -4.49
C ARG A 14 -21.73 17.85 -5.77
N LYS A 15 -20.43 18.04 -5.77
CA LYS A 15 -19.65 18.42 -6.94
C LYS A 15 -19.81 17.45 -8.13
N GLN A 16 -20.11 16.18 -7.83
CA GLN A 16 -20.30 15.13 -8.83
C GLN A 16 -21.78 14.94 -9.24
N VAL A 17 -22.71 15.59 -8.53
CA VAL A 17 -24.14 15.51 -8.83
C VAL A 17 -24.56 16.73 -9.64
N PHE A 18 -24.59 16.59 -10.96
CA PHE A 18 -24.82 17.70 -11.89
C PHE A 18 -26.09 18.52 -11.56
N ALA A 19 -27.20 17.85 -11.28
CA ALA A 19 -28.48 18.53 -11.01
C ALA A 19 -28.50 19.32 -9.69
N LYS A 20 -27.58 19.04 -8.76
CA LYS A 20 -27.55 19.66 -7.42
C LYS A 20 -26.24 20.39 -7.09
N ARG A 21 -25.34 20.45 -8.04
CA ARG A 21 -24.02 21.04 -7.85
C ARG A 21 -24.08 22.52 -7.42
N ASP A 22 -25.03 23.24 -7.94
CA ASP A 22 -25.15 24.69 -7.77
C ASP A 22 -26.33 25.12 -6.87
N ASN A 23 -26.92 24.18 -6.12
CA ASN A 23 -28.03 24.45 -5.20
C ASN A 23 -27.77 23.82 -3.82
N LYS A 24 -28.69 24.05 -2.87
CA LYS A 24 -28.60 23.54 -1.49
C LYS A 24 -29.60 22.41 -1.20
N GLU A 25 -30.22 21.85 -2.21
CA GLU A 25 -31.14 20.74 -2.00
C GLU A 25 -30.41 19.54 -1.41
N PRO A 26 -31.02 18.80 -0.49
CA PRO A 26 -30.39 17.60 0.08
C PRO A 26 -30.05 16.58 -0.99
N ILE A 27 -28.89 15.96 -0.86
CA ILE A 27 -28.52 14.81 -1.69
C ILE A 27 -29.30 13.58 -1.19
N VAL A 28 -29.96 12.90 -2.09
CA VAL A 28 -30.71 11.66 -1.83
C VAL A 28 -30.12 10.49 -2.59
N ALA A 29 -30.50 9.26 -2.27
CA ALA A 29 -29.93 8.05 -2.85
C ALA A 29 -29.95 8.03 -4.40
N ALA A 30 -31.06 8.48 -5.00
CA ALA A 30 -31.19 8.53 -6.47
C ALA A 30 -30.20 9.48 -7.14
N ASP A 31 -29.75 10.52 -6.45
CA ASP A 31 -28.80 11.50 -7.01
C ASP A 31 -27.39 10.92 -7.20
N VAL A 32 -27.05 9.89 -6.44
CA VAL A 32 -25.68 9.35 -6.39
C VAL A 32 -25.52 8.01 -7.10
N GLU A 33 -26.57 7.50 -7.71
CA GLU A 33 -26.55 6.20 -8.40
C GLU A 33 -25.48 6.11 -9.49
N THR A 34 -25.16 7.21 -10.16
CA THR A 34 -24.18 7.27 -11.26
C THR A 34 -22.83 7.85 -10.84
N VAL A 35 -22.67 8.26 -9.57
CA VAL A 35 -21.42 8.86 -9.11
C VAL A 35 -20.31 7.80 -9.08
N ALA A 36 -19.29 8.03 -9.91
CA ALA A 36 -18.16 7.11 -10.07
C ALA A 36 -16.87 7.58 -9.38
N ILE A 37 -16.75 8.88 -9.12
CA ILE A 37 -15.55 9.49 -8.55
C ILE A 37 -15.96 10.44 -7.43
N ILE A 38 -15.30 10.35 -6.28
CA ILE A 38 -15.45 11.28 -5.16
C ILE A 38 -14.06 11.71 -4.71
N GLU A 39 -13.84 13.02 -4.62
CA GLU A 39 -12.59 13.63 -4.17
C GLU A 39 -12.88 14.68 -3.11
N GLY A 40 -12.07 14.67 -2.03
CA GLY A 40 -12.28 15.60 -0.92
C GLY A 40 -11.08 15.70 0.02
N ARG A 41 -10.00 16.36 -0.42
CA ARG A 41 -8.79 16.56 0.37
C ARG A 41 -8.96 17.67 1.41
N SER A 42 -8.56 17.42 2.67
CA SER A 42 -8.48 18.43 3.73
C SER A 42 -9.81 19.15 4.03
N LEU A 43 -10.91 18.42 3.99
CA LEU A 43 -12.26 18.98 4.24
C LEU A 43 -12.76 18.76 5.66
N GLY A 44 -12.01 18.03 6.50
CA GLY A 44 -12.42 17.69 7.85
C GLY A 44 -13.49 16.59 7.90
N ILE A 45 -13.63 15.78 6.86
CA ILE A 45 -14.56 14.66 6.79
C ILE A 45 -14.25 13.65 7.90
N LYS A 46 -15.30 13.20 8.59
CA LYS A 46 -15.21 12.23 9.69
C LYS A 46 -16.05 10.98 9.47
N ASP A 47 -17.23 11.15 8.86
CA ASP A 47 -18.21 10.10 8.67
C ASP A 47 -18.48 9.86 7.19
N LEU A 48 -18.36 8.61 6.77
CA LEU A 48 -18.57 8.17 5.39
C LEU A 48 -19.99 7.65 5.13
N SER A 49 -20.89 7.71 6.13
CA SER A 49 -22.29 7.28 5.98
C SER A 49 -22.94 8.00 4.81
N GLY A 50 -23.64 7.23 3.98
CA GLY A 50 -24.23 7.68 2.72
C GLY A 50 -23.48 7.19 1.48
N LEU A 51 -22.17 6.87 1.59
CA LEU A 51 -21.40 6.32 0.47
C LEU A 51 -21.91 4.94 0.02
N GLU A 52 -22.57 4.19 0.90
CA GLU A 52 -23.16 2.89 0.56
C GLU A 52 -24.23 2.97 -0.55
N HIS A 53 -24.74 4.17 -0.83
CA HIS A 53 -25.64 4.44 -1.94
C HIS A 53 -24.95 4.69 -3.28
N CYS A 54 -23.65 4.99 -3.28
CA CYS A 54 -22.85 5.29 -4.49
C CYS A 54 -22.43 3.99 -5.20
N LYS A 55 -23.36 3.23 -5.74
CA LYS A 55 -23.12 1.87 -6.29
C LYS A 55 -22.19 1.82 -7.51
N GLN A 56 -22.01 2.93 -8.20
CA GLN A 56 -21.09 3.05 -9.34
C GLN A 56 -19.71 3.59 -8.96
N LEU A 57 -19.48 3.85 -7.64
CA LEU A 57 -18.21 4.43 -7.18
C LEU A 57 -17.04 3.53 -7.55
N ALA A 58 -16.12 4.08 -8.34
CA ALA A 58 -14.89 3.42 -8.80
C ALA A 58 -13.64 4.03 -8.16
N SER A 59 -13.68 5.31 -7.78
CA SER A 59 -12.56 6.03 -7.18
C SER A 59 -13.01 6.88 -6.00
N LEU A 60 -12.36 6.68 -4.86
CA LEU A 60 -12.57 7.44 -3.61
C LEU A 60 -11.24 8.01 -3.14
N THR A 61 -11.09 9.34 -3.19
CA THR A 61 -9.87 10.06 -2.81
C THR A 61 -10.18 11.09 -1.74
N LEU A 62 -9.96 10.73 -0.48
CA LEU A 62 -10.28 11.55 0.70
C LEU A 62 -9.06 11.72 1.63
N PRO A 63 -7.88 12.14 1.12
CA PRO A 63 -6.70 12.30 1.97
C PRO A 63 -6.81 13.51 2.90
N LYS A 64 -6.08 13.47 4.01
CA LYS A 64 -5.98 14.55 5.00
C LYS A 64 -7.34 14.95 5.58
N ASN A 65 -8.09 13.96 6.05
CA ASN A 65 -9.34 14.15 6.77
C ASN A 65 -9.24 13.57 8.20
N ALA A 66 -10.35 13.36 8.86
CA ALA A 66 -10.40 12.79 10.21
C ALA A 66 -11.22 11.48 10.24
N ILE A 67 -11.13 10.71 9.16
CA ILE A 67 -11.89 9.47 8.96
C ILE A 67 -11.31 8.37 9.86
N THR A 68 -12.18 7.71 10.62
CA THR A 68 -11.82 6.56 11.48
C THR A 68 -12.47 5.26 11.01
N ASN A 69 -13.71 5.33 10.55
CA ASN A 69 -14.52 4.18 10.14
C ASN A 69 -14.81 4.24 8.64
N ILE A 70 -14.50 3.16 7.94
CA ILE A 70 -14.67 3.06 6.49
C ILE A 70 -15.71 2.00 6.09
N ASN A 71 -16.53 1.51 7.03
CA ASN A 71 -17.49 0.45 6.74
C ASN A 71 -18.58 0.86 5.73
N ALA A 72 -18.83 2.15 5.55
CA ALA A 72 -19.79 2.65 4.56
C ALA A 72 -19.44 2.28 3.11
N ILE A 73 -18.18 1.90 2.82
CA ILE A 73 -17.80 1.45 1.47
C ILE A 73 -18.06 -0.04 1.24
N LYS A 74 -18.62 -0.75 2.22
CA LYS A 74 -18.97 -2.17 2.08
C LYS A 74 -19.94 -2.40 0.92
N GLY A 75 -19.62 -3.39 0.09
CA GLY A 75 -20.47 -3.76 -1.04
C GLY A 75 -20.40 -2.81 -2.25
N LEU A 76 -19.45 -1.86 -2.26
CA LEU A 76 -19.17 -1.05 -3.43
C LEU A 76 -18.28 -1.84 -4.41
N GLU A 77 -18.88 -2.78 -5.12
CA GLU A 77 -18.19 -3.79 -5.91
C GLU A 77 -17.37 -3.23 -7.08
N ARG A 78 -17.63 -1.99 -7.49
CA ARG A 78 -16.89 -1.31 -8.56
C ARG A 78 -15.70 -0.51 -8.08
N LEU A 79 -15.52 -0.38 -6.76
CA LEU A 79 -14.45 0.42 -6.18
C LEU A 79 -13.08 -0.20 -6.50
N GLN A 80 -12.27 0.54 -7.24
CA GLN A 80 -10.94 0.14 -7.73
C GLN A 80 -9.83 0.93 -7.05
N PHE A 81 -10.05 2.22 -6.81
CA PHE A 81 -9.05 3.14 -6.27
C PHE A 81 -9.54 3.74 -4.96
N VAL A 82 -8.75 3.58 -3.89
CA VAL A 82 -9.03 4.15 -2.56
C VAL A 82 -7.77 4.84 -2.05
N ASP A 83 -7.85 6.15 -1.87
CA ASP A 83 -6.86 6.94 -1.16
C ASP A 83 -7.48 7.56 0.10
N LEU A 84 -7.05 7.06 1.25
CA LEU A 84 -7.42 7.52 2.57
C LEU A 84 -6.17 7.91 3.38
N SER A 85 -5.11 8.32 2.72
CA SER A 85 -3.88 8.77 3.37
C SER A 85 -4.12 9.92 4.34
N ASP A 86 -3.30 10.02 5.38
CA ASP A 86 -3.40 11.06 6.40
C ASP A 86 -4.80 11.13 7.07
N ASN A 87 -5.30 10.00 7.52
CA ASN A 87 -6.53 9.85 8.28
C ASN A 87 -6.28 9.14 9.63
N GLN A 88 -7.28 8.59 10.25
CA GLN A 88 -7.19 7.88 11.53
C GLN A 88 -7.80 6.48 11.45
N VAL A 89 -7.73 5.85 10.28
CA VAL A 89 -8.29 4.52 10.03
C VAL A 89 -7.52 3.47 10.84
N THR A 90 -8.26 2.59 11.51
CA THR A 90 -7.71 1.46 12.28
C THR A 90 -8.14 0.12 11.69
N ASP A 91 -9.41 -0.03 11.35
CA ASP A 91 -10.01 -1.25 10.80
C ASP A 91 -10.13 -1.15 9.29
N VAL A 92 -9.46 -2.05 8.59
CA VAL A 92 -9.47 -2.16 7.12
C VAL A 92 -10.15 -3.43 6.63
N SER A 93 -10.87 -4.13 7.49
CA SER A 93 -11.52 -5.41 7.19
C SER A 93 -12.46 -5.33 5.98
N VAL A 94 -13.15 -4.20 5.82
CA VAL A 94 -14.06 -3.95 4.69
C VAL A 94 -13.34 -4.01 3.34
N LEU A 95 -12.05 -3.64 3.26
CA LEU A 95 -11.28 -3.67 2.01
C LEU A 95 -11.13 -5.09 1.46
N GLY A 96 -11.08 -6.10 2.34
CA GLY A 96 -11.04 -7.50 1.94
C GLY A 96 -12.35 -8.00 1.29
N THR A 97 -13.43 -7.23 1.37
CA THR A 97 -14.72 -7.55 0.73
C THR A 97 -14.89 -6.97 -0.68
N LEU A 98 -13.99 -6.07 -1.09
CA LEU A 98 -14.08 -5.34 -2.35
C LEU A 98 -13.36 -6.09 -3.48
N LYS A 99 -14.14 -6.63 -4.41
CA LYS A 99 -13.63 -7.58 -5.43
C LYS A 99 -12.89 -6.93 -6.60
N SER A 100 -13.06 -5.62 -6.80
CA SER A 100 -12.44 -4.89 -7.91
C SER A 100 -11.27 -4.01 -7.49
N LEU A 101 -10.90 -4.03 -6.20
CA LEU A 101 -9.92 -3.14 -5.61
C LEU A 101 -8.52 -3.38 -6.18
N GLN A 102 -7.92 -2.35 -6.78
CA GLN A 102 -6.62 -2.40 -7.44
C GLN A 102 -5.55 -1.56 -6.73
N TYR A 103 -5.95 -0.42 -6.20
CA TYR A 103 -5.06 0.55 -5.56
C TYR A 103 -5.59 0.93 -4.19
N VAL A 104 -4.74 0.82 -3.17
CA VAL A 104 -5.05 1.24 -1.79
C VAL A 104 -3.90 2.08 -1.26
N GLU A 105 -4.22 3.30 -0.85
CA GLU A 105 -3.31 4.23 -0.19
C GLU A 105 -3.83 4.54 1.23
N LEU A 106 -3.08 4.06 2.23
CA LEU A 106 -3.39 4.21 3.66
C LEU A 106 -2.20 4.78 4.45
N THR A 107 -1.28 5.46 3.79
CA THR A 107 -0.15 6.13 4.45
C THR A 107 -0.63 7.04 5.57
N ASN A 108 0.11 7.06 6.69
CA ASN A 108 -0.19 7.87 7.87
C ASN A 108 -1.60 7.62 8.44
N ASN A 109 -1.88 6.38 8.78
CA ASN A 109 -3.08 5.94 9.50
C ASN A 109 -2.68 5.21 10.80
N LYS A 110 -3.60 4.46 11.38
CA LYS A 110 -3.40 3.73 12.65
C LYS A 110 -3.67 2.23 12.50
N VAL A 111 -3.45 1.70 11.30
CA VAL A 111 -3.74 0.31 10.96
C VAL A 111 -2.73 -0.62 11.65
N GLN A 112 -3.23 -1.67 12.29
CA GLN A 112 -2.42 -2.72 12.93
C GLN A 112 -2.65 -4.08 12.27
N ASP A 113 -3.88 -4.46 12.08
CA ASP A 113 -4.28 -5.73 11.49
C ASP A 113 -4.68 -5.55 10.03
N ILE A 114 -3.96 -6.26 9.15
CA ILE A 114 -4.23 -6.28 7.70
C ILE A 114 -4.60 -7.68 7.20
N SER A 115 -4.97 -8.58 8.11
CA SER A 115 -5.28 -9.99 7.77
C SER A 115 -6.38 -10.11 6.71
N ALA A 116 -7.40 -9.24 6.76
CA ALA A 116 -8.50 -9.23 5.80
C ALA A 116 -8.06 -8.89 4.36
N LEU A 117 -6.94 -8.18 4.19
CA LEU A 117 -6.41 -7.84 2.87
C LEU A 117 -5.96 -9.08 2.07
N ALA A 118 -5.77 -10.23 2.72
CA ALA A 118 -5.51 -11.49 2.01
C ALA A 118 -6.59 -11.84 0.96
N ASN A 119 -7.79 -11.33 1.14
CA ASN A 119 -8.92 -11.55 0.23
C ASN A 119 -8.99 -10.53 -0.92
N ALA A 120 -8.21 -9.45 -0.88
CA ALA A 120 -8.18 -8.41 -1.89
C ALA A 120 -7.27 -8.82 -3.07
N THR A 121 -7.58 -9.91 -3.72
CA THR A 121 -6.73 -10.61 -4.71
C THR A 121 -6.53 -9.85 -6.02
N THR A 122 -7.25 -8.75 -6.22
CA THR A 122 -7.12 -7.87 -7.38
C THR A 122 -6.14 -6.71 -7.15
N LEU A 123 -5.65 -6.53 -5.90
CA LEU A 123 -4.69 -5.46 -5.59
C LEU A 123 -3.40 -5.60 -6.39
N ASN A 124 -2.99 -4.50 -7.00
CA ASN A 124 -1.69 -4.35 -7.64
C ASN A 124 -0.78 -3.32 -6.95
N SER A 125 -1.35 -2.35 -6.23
CA SER A 125 -0.60 -1.32 -5.51
C SER A 125 -1.17 -1.11 -4.11
N LEU A 126 -0.31 -1.27 -3.10
CA LEU A 126 -0.68 -1.18 -1.70
C LEU A 126 0.35 -0.34 -0.94
N TYR A 127 -0.11 0.80 -0.41
CA TYR A 127 0.70 1.72 0.38
C TYR A 127 0.18 1.76 1.82
N LEU A 128 1.02 1.31 2.74
CA LEU A 128 0.74 1.19 4.18
C LEU A 128 1.81 1.91 5.03
N THR A 129 2.50 2.88 4.44
CA THR A 129 3.55 3.66 5.10
C THR A 129 3.05 4.32 6.38
N ASN A 130 3.88 4.33 7.43
CA ASN A 130 3.59 4.96 8.72
C ASN A 130 2.25 4.50 9.33
N ASN A 131 2.14 3.21 9.55
CA ASN A 131 1.09 2.57 10.32
C ASN A 131 1.70 1.84 11.55
N GLN A 132 1.01 0.87 12.11
CA GLN A 132 1.45 0.13 13.31
C GLN A 132 1.46 -1.39 13.04
N ILE A 133 1.77 -1.78 11.81
CA ILE A 133 1.71 -3.16 11.34
C ILE A 133 2.92 -3.93 11.84
N LYS A 134 2.68 -5.09 12.46
CA LYS A 134 3.71 -6.05 12.90
C LYS A 134 3.77 -7.27 12.01
N ASP A 135 2.61 -7.76 11.60
CA ASP A 135 2.46 -8.92 10.71
C ASP A 135 1.91 -8.49 9.36
N ALA A 136 2.73 -8.63 8.33
CA ALA A 136 2.37 -8.33 6.95
C ALA A 136 2.12 -9.61 6.11
N GLY A 137 2.16 -10.79 6.72
CA GLY A 137 2.08 -12.08 6.01
C GLY A 137 0.84 -12.25 5.15
N ALA A 138 -0.28 -11.63 5.53
CA ALA A 138 -1.53 -11.69 4.77
C ALA A 138 -1.39 -11.18 3.33
N VAL A 139 -0.62 -10.11 3.12
CA VAL A 139 -0.46 -9.48 1.80
C VAL A 139 0.63 -10.12 0.96
N PHE A 140 1.46 -10.98 1.54
CA PHE A 140 2.50 -11.71 0.79
C PHE A 140 1.95 -12.80 -0.15
N LYS A 141 0.65 -13.04 -0.12
CA LYS A 141 -0.05 -14.01 -0.97
C LYS A 141 -0.83 -13.37 -2.12
N LEU A 142 -0.79 -12.05 -2.23
CA LEU A 142 -1.57 -11.33 -3.24
C LEU A 142 -0.97 -11.53 -4.65
N PRO A 143 -1.69 -12.17 -5.57
CA PRO A 143 -1.09 -12.71 -6.79
C PRO A 143 -0.71 -11.64 -7.83
N LYS A 144 -1.24 -10.44 -7.69
CA LYS A 144 -1.06 -9.35 -8.67
C LYS A 144 -0.29 -8.15 -8.12
N LEU A 145 0.25 -8.27 -6.90
CA LEU A 145 0.89 -7.15 -6.24
C LEU A 145 2.21 -6.79 -6.95
N TRP A 146 2.25 -5.55 -7.43
CA TRP A 146 3.40 -4.94 -8.11
C TRP A 146 4.15 -3.98 -7.19
N THR A 147 3.42 -3.20 -6.40
CA THR A 147 3.96 -2.22 -5.45
C THR A 147 3.48 -2.52 -4.04
N LEU A 148 4.42 -2.62 -3.09
CA LEU A 148 4.15 -2.78 -1.68
C LEU A 148 5.04 -1.85 -0.85
N TYR A 149 4.41 -0.87 -0.19
CA TYR A 149 5.09 0.03 0.74
C TYR A 149 4.62 -0.23 2.17
N LEU A 150 5.55 -0.73 2.99
CA LEU A 150 5.37 -0.99 4.43
C LEU A 150 6.29 -0.10 5.28
N GLU A 151 6.80 0.97 4.73
CA GLU A 151 7.73 1.90 5.39
C GLU A 151 7.19 2.40 6.74
N GLY A 152 8.07 2.53 7.75
CA GLY A 152 7.68 3.11 9.03
C GLY A 152 6.67 2.28 9.83
N ASN A 153 6.72 0.96 9.73
CA ASN A 153 5.93 0.02 10.51
C ASN A 153 6.81 -0.72 11.55
N GLN A 154 6.35 -1.85 12.03
CA GLN A 154 7.03 -2.67 13.05
C GLN A 154 7.27 -4.10 12.56
N VAL A 155 7.42 -4.29 11.26
CA VAL A 155 7.60 -5.61 10.63
C VAL A 155 8.98 -6.16 10.97
N THR A 156 9.02 -7.40 11.44
CA THR A 156 10.25 -8.14 11.73
C THR A 156 10.43 -9.34 10.79
N ASN A 157 9.33 -10.02 10.49
CA ASN A 157 9.31 -11.25 9.72
C ASN A 157 8.69 -11.03 8.34
N ILE A 158 9.44 -11.36 7.30
CA ILE A 158 8.99 -11.28 5.90
C ILE A 158 8.93 -12.65 5.23
N THR A 159 8.85 -13.72 6.02
CA THR A 159 8.66 -15.08 5.50
C THR A 159 7.42 -15.13 4.60
N GLY A 160 7.58 -15.71 3.42
CA GLY A 160 6.51 -15.81 2.42
C GLY A 160 6.46 -14.67 1.40
N ILE A 161 7.18 -13.56 1.61
CA ILE A 161 7.21 -12.45 0.64
C ILE A 161 7.68 -12.88 -0.76
N GLY A 162 8.50 -13.92 -0.83
CA GLY A 162 8.97 -14.50 -2.09
C GLY A 162 7.87 -15.07 -2.99
N GLN A 163 6.62 -15.15 -2.53
CA GLN A 163 5.46 -15.53 -3.35
C GLN A 163 5.00 -14.40 -4.27
N LEU A 164 5.38 -13.14 -3.97
CA LEU A 164 5.01 -11.96 -4.76
C LEU A 164 5.84 -11.84 -6.03
N LYS A 165 5.65 -12.76 -6.98
CA LYS A 165 6.49 -12.92 -8.18
C LYS A 165 6.55 -11.70 -9.09
N TRP A 166 5.57 -10.84 -9.04
CA TRP A 166 5.49 -9.63 -9.87
C TRP A 166 5.92 -8.36 -9.14
N LEU A 167 6.38 -8.48 -7.88
CA LEU A 167 6.73 -7.32 -7.07
C LEU A 167 7.95 -6.59 -7.68
N SER A 168 7.72 -5.36 -8.09
CA SER A 168 8.71 -4.48 -8.70
C SER A 168 9.21 -3.41 -7.72
N MET A 169 8.34 -2.92 -6.86
CA MET A 169 8.65 -1.87 -5.88
C MET A 169 8.32 -2.35 -4.47
N LEU A 170 9.34 -2.46 -3.63
CA LEU A 170 9.21 -2.86 -2.23
C LEU A 170 9.89 -1.85 -1.32
N SER A 171 9.13 -1.24 -0.40
CA SER A 171 9.71 -0.50 0.71
C SER A 171 9.41 -1.19 2.04
N LEU A 172 10.48 -1.57 2.72
CA LEU A 172 10.49 -2.03 4.11
C LEU A 172 11.24 -1.03 5.01
N LYS A 173 11.53 0.17 4.51
CA LYS A 173 12.28 1.21 5.21
C LYS A 173 11.70 1.47 6.61
N GLY A 174 12.59 1.64 7.61
CA GLY A 174 12.15 1.98 8.96
C GLY A 174 11.33 0.90 9.66
N ASN A 175 11.63 -0.37 9.39
CA ASN A 175 11.08 -1.52 10.10
C ASN A 175 12.14 -2.18 11.01
N GLN A 176 11.98 -3.43 11.34
CA GLN A 176 12.90 -4.19 12.20
C GLN A 176 13.33 -5.51 11.55
N VAL A 177 13.41 -5.53 10.23
CA VAL A 177 13.78 -6.71 9.45
C VAL A 177 15.28 -6.95 9.59
N ALA A 178 15.67 -8.18 9.94
CA ALA A 178 17.07 -8.62 10.01
C ALA A 178 17.39 -9.69 8.96
N ASP A 179 16.50 -10.67 8.80
CA ASP A 179 16.63 -11.73 7.80
C ASP A 179 15.96 -11.34 6.49
N ILE A 180 16.78 -11.22 5.44
CA ILE A 180 16.32 -10.88 4.09
C ILE A 180 16.40 -12.06 3.12
N ALA A 181 16.69 -13.27 3.59
CA ALA A 181 16.68 -14.47 2.75
C ALA A 181 15.32 -14.69 2.04
N PRO A 182 14.16 -14.37 2.63
CA PRO A 182 12.88 -14.49 1.93
C PRO A 182 12.74 -13.63 0.65
N LEU A 183 13.62 -12.64 0.44
CA LEU A 183 13.62 -11.81 -0.78
C LEU A 183 14.22 -12.52 -2.00
N GLU A 184 15.00 -13.59 -1.81
CA GLU A 184 15.75 -14.25 -2.89
C GLU A 184 14.91 -14.65 -4.12
N PRO A 185 13.63 -15.06 -3.99
CA PRO A 185 12.81 -15.40 -5.15
C PRO A 185 12.31 -14.20 -5.98
N LEU A 186 12.51 -12.95 -5.50
CA LEU A 186 11.94 -11.74 -6.09
C LEU A 186 12.85 -11.16 -7.19
N THR A 187 12.82 -11.75 -8.38
CA THR A 187 13.67 -11.37 -9.51
C THR A 187 13.17 -10.16 -10.31
N GLU A 188 11.93 -9.72 -10.07
CA GLU A 188 11.34 -8.57 -10.77
C GLU A 188 11.53 -7.23 -10.03
N LEU A 189 12.20 -7.24 -8.86
CA LEU A 189 12.43 -6.02 -8.09
C LEU A 189 13.30 -5.02 -8.87
N GLN A 190 12.79 -3.78 -8.98
CA GLN A 190 13.49 -2.62 -9.52
C GLN A 190 13.89 -1.63 -8.42
N PHE A 191 13.11 -1.58 -7.34
CA PHE A 191 13.41 -0.75 -6.17
C PHE A 191 13.20 -1.56 -4.89
N LEU A 192 14.24 -1.59 -4.07
CA LEU A 192 14.24 -2.26 -2.77
C LEU A 192 14.77 -1.29 -1.70
N PHE A 193 13.87 -0.79 -0.87
CA PHE A 193 14.21 0.12 0.23
C PHE A 193 14.25 -0.66 1.54
N LEU A 194 15.46 -0.86 2.07
CA LEU A 194 15.73 -1.54 3.33
C LEU A 194 16.34 -0.61 4.39
N ASP A 195 16.40 0.69 4.14
CA ASP A 195 16.96 1.67 5.05
C ASP A 195 16.35 1.57 6.45
N GLY A 196 17.16 1.80 7.50
CA GLY A 196 16.67 1.85 8.87
C GLY A 196 16.10 0.53 9.40
N ASN A 197 16.61 -0.61 8.94
CA ASN A 197 16.28 -1.93 9.45
C ASN A 197 17.41 -2.51 10.33
N LYS A 198 17.43 -3.80 10.53
CA LYS A 198 18.43 -4.54 11.33
C LYS A 198 19.24 -5.52 10.47
N VAL A 199 19.37 -5.25 9.19
CA VAL A 199 20.09 -6.10 8.26
C VAL A 199 21.59 -5.98 8.50
N ALA A 200 22.24 -7.10 8.80
CA ALA A 200 23.69 -7.19 8.97
C ALA A 200 24.34 -8.14 7.96
N ASP A 201 23.61 -9.15 7.50
CA ASP A 201 24.06 -10.14 6.53
C ASP A 201 23.45 -9.87 5.15
N LEU A 202 24.28 -9.58 4.16
CA LEU A 202 23.89 -9.34 2.78
C LEU A 202 24.05 -10.57 1.89
N SER A 203 24.34 -11.74 2.46
CA SER A 203 24.52 -12.98 1.71
C SER A 203 23.32 -13.32 0.81
N PRO A 204 22.06 -13.10 1.21
CA PRO A 204 20.92 -13.31 0.32
C PRO A 204 20.98 -12.45 -0.95
N LEU A 205 21.30 -11.16 -0.82
CA LEU A 205 21.46 -10.27 -1.99
C LEU A 205 22.65 -10.70 -2.88
N HIS A 206 23.73 -11.15 -2.25
CA HIS A 206 24.88 -11.66 -2.99
C HIS A 206 24.49 -12.91 -3.82
N ARG A 207 23.73 -13.84 -3.24
CA ARG A 207 23.24 -15.01 -3.97
C ARG A 207 22.34 -14.63 -5.14
N MET A 208 21.44 -13.65 -4.95
CA MET A 208 20.59 -13.11 -6.02
C MET A 208 21.44 -12.52 -7.15
N ALA A 209 22.38 -11.64 -6.81
CA ALA A 209 23.24 -10.98 -7.79
C ALA A 209 24.13 -11.96 -8.55
N LYS A 210 24.69 -12.96 -7.85
CA LYS A 210 25.54 -13.98 -8.49
C LYS A 210 24.73 -14.85 -9.45
N LYS A 211 23.55 -15.29 -9.04
CA LYS A 211 22.64 -16.08 -9.90
C LYS A 211 22.24 -15.31 -11.16
N ASP A 212 21.98 -14.00 -11.01
CA ASP A 212 21.64 -13.13 -12.13
C ASP A 212 22.86 -12.88 -13.04
N PHE A 213 24.04 -12.65 -12.47
CA PHE A 213 25.29 -12.44 -13.21
C PHE A 213 25.70 -13.68 -14.04
N ASP A 214 25.53 -14.88 -13.47
CA ASP A 214 25.78 -16.16 -14.15
C ASP A 214 24.65 -16.54 -15.12
N GLY A 215 23.55 -15.82 -15.12
CA GLY A 215 22.32 -16.08 -15.87
C GLY A 215 21.85 -14.91 -16.75
N PRO A 216 20.58 -14.43 -16.56
CA PRO A 216 19.93 -13.51 -17.48
C PRO A 216 20.49 -12.08 -17.46
N LYS A 217 21.09 -11.65 -16.36
CA LYS A 217 21.59 -10.27 -16.15
C LYS A 217 20.48 -9.21 -16.24
N GLU A 218 19.31 -9.54 -15.70
CA GLU A 218 18.09 -8.71 -15.79
C GLU A 218 17.72 -8.07 -14.46
N TRP A 219 18.30 -8.53 -13.33
CA TRP A 219 17.99 -8.03 -12.00
C TRP A 219 19.07 -7.08 -11.45
N ALA A 220 20.29 -7.55 -11.26
CA ALA A 220 21.34 -6.80 -10.57
C ALA A 220 21.65 -5.44 -11.21
N PRO A 221 21.72 -5.31 -12.55
CA PRO A 221 22.01 -4.02 -13.19
C PRO A 221 20.87 -3.00 -13.08
N TYR A 222 19.67 -3.43 -12.77
CA TYR A 222 18.45 -2.60 -12.79
C TYR A 222 17.86 -2.35 -11.42
N CYS A 223 17.98 -3.31 -10.47
CA CYS A 223 17.46 -3.14 -9.13
C CYS A 223 18.27 -2.11 -8.34
N GLN A 224 17.62 -1.08 -7.83
CA GLN A 224 18.23 -0.11 -6.92
C GLN A 224 17.94 -0.54 -5.47
N ILE A 225 18.99 -0.72 -4.68
CA ILE A 225 18.93 -1.24 -3.32
C ILE A 225 19.46 -0.17 -2.36
N TYR A 226 18.68 0.17 -1.34
CA TYR A 226 18.99 1.17 -0.34
C TYR A 226 19.09 0.51 1.05
N LEU A 227 20.23 0.73 1.75
CA LEU A 227 20.56 0.06 3.02
C LEU A 227 20.99 1.03 4.13
N GLU A 228 20.86 2.32 3.95
CA GLU A 228 21.29 3.32 4.92
C GLU A 228 20.70 3.03 6.31
N GLY A 229 21.51 3.20 7.37
CA GLY A 229 21.03 3.04 8.75
C GLY A 229 20.84 1.58 9.21
N ASN A 230 21.34 0.59 8.45
CA ASN A 230 21.42 -0.79 8.91
C ASN A 230 22.75 -1.05 9.67
N PRO A 231 22.81 -2.03 10.59
CA PRO A 231 24.01 -2.34 11.37
C PRO A 231 25.05 -3.14 10.56
N LEU A 232 25.53 -2.56 9.45
CA LEU A 232 26.48 -3.20 8.56
C LEU A 232 27.85 -3.35 9.27
N THR A 233 28.31 -4.58 9.35
CA THR A 233 29.64 -4.95 9.84
C THR A 233 30.71 -4.74 8.75
N ASP A 234 31.99 -4.90 9.09
CA ASP A 234 33.05 -4.86 8.08
C ASP A 234 32.89 -5.99 7.05
N ALA A 235 32.38 -7.14 7.48
CA ALA A 235 32.04 -8.24 6.58
C ALA A 235 30.90 -7.85 5.61
N SER A 236 29.85 -7.18 6.10
CA SER A 236 28.76 -6.69 5.24
C SER A 236 29.24 -5.64 4.26
N LYS A 237 30.12 -4.74 4.68
CA LYS A 237 30.72 -3.74 3.78
C LYS A 237 31.53 -4.39 2.67
N ALA A 238 32.27 -5.47 2.98
CA ALA A 238 32.94 -6.27 1.95
C ALA A 238 31.93 -6.92 0.99
N GLN A 239 30.79 -7.40 1.50
CA GLN A 239 29.70 -7.93 0.66
C GLN A 239 29.12 -6.85 -0.26
N VAL A 240 29.00 -5.59 0.18
CA VAL A 240 28.58 -4.46 -0.68
C VAL A 240 29.52 -4.31 -1.88
N GLU A 241 30.84 -4.35 -1.65
CA GLU A 241 31.81 -4.23 -2.74
C GLU A 241 31.74 -5.42 -3.73
N GLU A 242 31.52 -6.63 -3.22
CA GLU A 242 31.29 -7.79 -4.09
C GLU A 242 30.00 -7.68 -4.89
N LEU A 243 28.91 -7.18 -4.28
CA LEU A 243 27.64 -6.91 -4.96
C LEU A 243 27.82 -5.92 -6.11
N LYS A 244 28.56 -4.84 -5.89
CA LYS A 244 28.88 -3.84 -6.93
C LYS A 244 29.65 -4.46 -8.09
N LYS A 245 30.60 -5.35 -7.82
CA LYS A 245 31.34 -6.10 -8.85
C LYS A 245 30.43 -6.99 -9.70
N LEU A 246 29.35 -7.52 -9.11
CA LEU A 246 28.33 -8.29 -9.80
C LEU A 246 27.31 -7.42 -10.53
N GLY A 247 27.48 -6.11 -10.52
CA GLY A 247 26.62 -5.15 -11.23
C GLY A 247 25.46 -4.57 -10.40
N ALA A 248 25.34 -4.92 -9.11
CA ALA A 248 24.27 -4.43 -8.27
C ALA A 248 24.39 -2.91 -8.00
N ARG A 249 23.26 -2.21 -8.03
CA ARG A 249 23.14 -0.79 -7.69
C ARG A 249 22.75 -0.65 -6.23
N ILE A 250 23.74 -0.59 -5.36
CA ILE A 250 23.53 -0.60 -3.92
C ILE A 250 24.06 0.70 -3.29
N THR A 251 23.20 1.29 -2.44
CA THR A 251 23.50 2.45 -1.58
C THR A 251 23.50 1.97 -0.14
N PRO A 252 24.68 1.82 0.48
CA PRO A 252 24.82 1.30 1.85
C PRO A 252 24.41 2.32 2.91
#